data_896714aa3cbe95acc721b6a1dbb75f9f
#
_entry.id   896714aa3cbe95acc721b6a1dbb75f9f
#
_cell.length_a   1.000
_cell.length_b   1.000
_cell.length_c   1.000
_cell.angle_alpha   90.00
_cell.angle_beta   90.00
_cell.angle_gamma   90.00
#
_symmetry.space_group_name_H-M   'P 1'
#
loop_
_entity.id
_entity.type
_entity.pdbx_description
1 polymer ?
#
loop_
_entity_poly.entity_id
_entity_poly.type
_entity_poly.pdbx_seq_one_letter_code
_entity_poly.pdbx_strand_id
1 'polypeptide(L)'
;MDNSSLIKSPISEELEDFKKLFESTLSSSNLLLNSVIAHIRQKNGKMMRPILVLLAAKLFGKVCPATLHAAVALELLHNASLVHDDVVDESTERRGQLSVNAIFNNKVAVLAGDYLLATALVQVGMTRNHDIIDIVSCLGQDLADGELLQLSNVSNLHFSEEVYFDVIRKKTACLLYTSDAADEARS
;
A
#
# COMPACT_ATOMS: atom_id res chain seq x y z
N MET A 1 26.05 2.82 13.71
CA MET A 1 24.63 2.43 13.75
C MET A 1 24.06 2.78 12.39
N ASP A 2 23.36 1.84 11.78
CA ASP A 2 22.68 2.09 10.51
C ASP A 2 21.54 3.12 10.73
N ASN A 3 21.43 4.14 9.87
CA ASN A 3 20.38 5.17 9.96
C ASN A 3 18.98 4.56 10.03
N SER A 4 18.77 3.40 9.41
CA SER A 4 17.50 2.68 9.44
C SER A 4 17.14 2.17 10.85
N SER A 5 18.11 1.77 11.65
CA SER A 5 17.89 1.30 13.02
C SER A 5 17.51 2.43 13.96
N LEU A 6 18.09 3.63 13.76
CA LEU A 6 17.74 4.82 14.54
C LEU A 6 16.28 5.26 14.31
N ILE A 7 15.83 5.24 13.05
CA ILE A 7 14.45 5.61 12.68
C ILE A 7 13.43 4.63 13.27
N LYS A 8 13.74 3.34 13.31
CA LYS A 8 12.83 2.29 13.79
C LYS A 8 12.85 2.13 15.32
N SER A 9 13.91 2.57 15.98
CA SER A 9 14.06 2.41 17.45
C SER A 9 12.85 2.91 18.25
N PRO A 10 12.27 4.10 17.97
CA PRO A 10 11.14 4.61 18.75
C PRO A 10 9.85 3.79 18.62
N ILE A 11 9.71 2.99 17.57
CA ILE A 11 8.48 2.25 17.21
C ILE A 11 8.72 0.74 17.11
N SER A 12 9.77 0.22 17.75
CA SER A 12 10.17 -1.18 17.58
C SER A 12 9.10 -2.18 18.00
N GLU A 13 8.42 -1.94 19.13
CA GLU A 13 7.33 -2.79 19.62
C GLU A 13 6.11 -2.73 18.70
N GLU A 14 5.69 -1.53 18.34
CA GLU A 14 4.54 -1.30 17.47
C GLU A 14 4.78 -1.84 16.04
N LEU A 15 6.03 -1.81 15.59
CA LEU A 15 6.39 -2.40 14.30
C LEU A 15 6.31 -3.93 14.32
N GLU A 16 6.63 -4.57 15.44
CA GLU A 16 6.43 -6.02 15.59
C GLU A 16 4.94 -6.37 15.68
N ASP A 17 4.13 -5.58 16.36
CA ASP A 17 2.68 -5.79 16.41
C ASP A 17 2.04 -5.57 15.03
N PHE A 18 2.48 -4.56 14.28
CA PHE A 18 2.11 -4.39 12.88
C PHE A 18 2.43 -5.62 12.04
N LYS A 19 3.64 -6.17 12.14
CA LYS A 19 4.04 -7.36 11.37
C LYS A 19 3.16 -8.56 11.68
N LYS A 20 2.89 -8.83 12.96
CA LYS A 20 2.01 -9.92 13.39
C LYS A 20 0.60 -9.74 12.80
N LEU A 21 0.04 -8.52 12.89
CA LEU A 21 -1.27 -8.22 12.33
C LEU A 21 -1.27 -8.38 10.81
N PHE A 22 -0.27 -7.83 10.11
CA PHE A 22 -0.13 -7.95 8.66
C PHE A 22 -0.04 -9.41 8.21
N GLU A 23 0.73 -10.23 8.91
CA GLU A 23 0.86 -11.66 8.63
C GLU A 23 -0.44 -12.43 8.85
N SER A 24 -1.13 -12.18 9.95
CA SER A 24 -2.39 -12.85 10.26
C SER A 24 -3.52 -12.47 9.30
N THR A 25 -3.47 -11.26 8.76
CA THR A 25 -4.46 -10.72 7.81
C THR A 25 -4.38 -11.41 6.43
N LEU A 26 -3.21 -11.88 6.05
CA LEU A 26 -2.93 -12.50 4.74
C LEU A 26 -2.97 -14.03 4.78
N SER A 27 -3.94 -14.62 5.46
CA SER A 27 -4.14 -16.06 5.49
C SER A 27 -5.38 -16.47 4.69
N SER A 28 -5.27 -17.53 3.88
CA SER A 28 -6.38 -18.07 3.09
C SER A 28 -6.35 -19.59 3.09
N SER A 29 -7.51 -20.23 2.93
CA SER A 29 -7.61 -21.68 2.67
C SER A 29 -7.30 -22.03 1.21
N ASN A 30 -7.24 -21.05 0.30
CA ASN A 30 -6.92 -21.27 -1.10
C ASN A 30 -5.41 -21.40 -1.30
N LEU A 31 -4.96 -22.57 -1.73
CA LEU A 31 -3.54 -22.88 -1.90
C LEU A 31 -2.86 -22.01 -2.96
N LEU A 32 -3.55 -21.70 -4.07
CA LEU A 32 -3.00 -20.83 -5.11
C LEU A 32 -2.80 -19.42 -4.57
N LEU A 33 -3.80 -18.87 -3.88
CA LEU A 33 -3.70 -17.55 -3.27
C LEU A 33 -2.57 -17.50 -2.23
N ASN A 34 -2.42 -18.52 -1.40
CA ASN A 34 -1.31 -18.59 -0.44
C ASN A 34 0.05 -18.61 -1.14
N SER A 35 0.17 -19.28 -2.29
CA SER A 35 1.42 -19.29 -3.07
C SER A 35 1.73 -17.90 -3.64
N VAL A 36 0.72 -17.17 -4.11
CA VAL A 36 0.86 -15.78 -4.58
C VAL A 36 1.25 -14.85 -3.44
N ILE A 37 0.56 -14.93 -2.29
CA ILE A 37 0.86 -14.14 -1.09
C ILE A 37 2.29 -14.41 -0.62
N ALA A 38 2.70 -15.68 -0.58
CA ALA A 38 4.07 -16.05 -0.20
C ALA A 38 5.11 -15.42 -1.16
N HIS A 39 4.83 -15.40 -2.47
CA HIS A 39 5.69 -14.76 -3.45
C HIS A 39 5.80 -13.24 -3.23
N ILE A 40 4.65 -12.55 -3.04
CA ILE A 40 4.62 -11.10 -2.75
C ILE A 40 5.42 -10.78 -1.48
N ARG A 41 5.31 -11.62 -0.44
CA ARG A 41 5.98 -11.44 0.86
C ARG A 41 7.49 -11.69 0.82
N GLN A 42 8.00 -12.50 -0.10
CA GLN A 42 9.44 -12.81 -0.19
C GLN A 42 10.29 -11.54 -0.36
N LYS A 43 9.75 -10.48 -0.94
CA LYS A 43 10.41 -9.17 -1.05
C LYS A 43 9.57 -8.04 -0.43
N ASN A 44 9.27 -8.20 0.85
CA ASN A 44 8.80 -7.05 1.62
C ASN A 44 9.78 -5.90 1.45
N GLY A 45 9.29 -4.79 0.90
CA GLY A 45 10.06 -3.57 0.76
C GLY A 45 10.54 -3.04 2.13
N LYS A 46 11.07 -1.83 2.15
CA LYS A 46 11.53 -1.19 3.40
C LYS A 46 10.40 -0.91 4.40
N MET A 47 9.14 -1.22 4.05
CA MET A 47 7.93 -0.94 4.85
C MET A 47 7.86 0.53 5.31
N MET A 48 8.16 1.44 4.40
CA MET A 48 8.25 2.87 4.73
C MET A 48 6.90 3.45 5.15
N ARG A 49 5.79 3.01 4.52
CA ARG A 49 4.45 3.51 4.84
C ARG A 49 4.01 3.17 6.27
N PRO A 50 4.02 1.90 6.70
CA PRO A 50 3.71 1.58 8.10
C PRO A 50 4.66 2.27 9.08
N ILE A 51 5.94 2.42 8.76
CA ILE A 51 6.89 3.16 9.63
C ILE A 51 6.45 4.62 9.77
N LEU A 52 6.06 5.29 8.68
CA LEU A 52 5.59 6.68 8.73
C LEU A 52 4.31 6.81 9.57
N VAL A 53 3.31 5.93 9.34
CA VAL A 53 2.06 5.93 10.14
C VAL A 53 2.36 5.76 11.63
N LEU A 54 3.22 4.81 12.00
CA LEU A 54 3.55 4.54 13.41
C LEU A 54 4.34 5.69 14.05
N LEU A 55 5.26 6.31 13.30
CA LEU A 55 6.03 7.46 13.78
C LEU A 55 5.14 8.69 13.95
N ALA A 56 4.27 8.98 12.97
CA ALA A 56 3.31 10.07 13.06
C ALA A 56 2.39 9.88 14.26
N ALA A 57 1.80 8.69 14.43
CA ALA A 57 0.98 8.37 15.60
C ALA A 57 1.71 8.59 16.91
N LYS A 58 2.99 8.26 16.99
CA LYS A 58 3.79 8.46 18.21
C LYS A 58 4.15 9.92 18.47
N LEU A 59 4.25 10.75 17.43
CA LEU A 59 4.47 12.19 17.55
C LEU A 59 3.27 12.89 18.20
N PHE A 60 2.05 12.50 17.83
CA PHE A 60 0.81 13.14 18.30
C PHE A 60 0.13 12.41 19.47
N GLY A 61 0.64 11.24 19.87
CA GLY A 61 0.04 10.50 20.99
C GLY A 61 0.56 9.08 21.16
N LYS A 62 -0.36 8.11 21.16
CA LYS A 62 -0.02 6.70 21.30
C LYS A 62 -0.54 5.91 20.12
N VAL A 63 0.25 4.97 19.64
CA VAL A 63 -0.22 3.96 18.69
C VAL A 63 -1.35 3.15 19.35
N CYS A 64 -2.47 3.05 18.66
CA CYS A 64 -3.62 2.27 19.14
C CYS A 64 -3.99 1.20 18.07
N PRO A 65 -4.91 0.27 18.37
CA PRO A 65 -5.31 -0.75 17.42
C PRO A 65 -5.78 -0.19 16.07
N ALA A 66 -6.49 0.95 16.05
CA ALA A 66 -6.90 1.58 14.79
C ALA A 66 -5.69 2.07 13.95
N THR A 67 -4.59 2.57 14.58
CA THR A 67 -3.35 2.90 13.88
C THR A 67 -2.75 1.67 13.19
N LEU A 68 -2.71 0.54 13.88
CA LEU A 68 -2.17 -0.70 13.31
C LEU A 68 -3.01 -1.17 12.12
N HIS A 69 -4.34 -1.14 12.23
CA HIS A 69 -5.25 -1.48 11.13
C HIS A 69 -5.08 -0.51 9.94
N ALA A 70 -4.96 0.79 10.18
CA ALA A 70 -4.71 1.78 9.13
C ALA A 70 -3.37 1.54 8.44
N ALA A 71 -2.31 1.27 9.19
CA ALA A 71 -0.99 0.96 8.65
C ALA A 71 -0.99 -0.31 7.78
N VAL A 72 -1.71 -1.36 8.22
CA VAL A 72 -1.89 -2.60 7.44
C VAL A 72 -2.69 -2.32 6.17
N ALA A 73 -3.77 -1.55 6.25
CA ALA A 73 -4.58 -1.19 5.10
C ALA A 73 -3.78 -0.46 4.02
N LEU A 74 -2.98 0.55 4.41
CA LEU A 74 -2.14 1.31 3.48
C LEU A 74 -1.06 0.44 2.81
N GLU A 75 -0.44 -0.48 3.54
CA GLU A 75 0.57 -1.38 2.95
C GLU A 75 -0.08 -2.40 2.02
N LEU A 76 -1.29 -2.91 2.35
CA LEU A 76 -2.06 -3.80 1.48
C LEU A 76 -2.52 -3.10 0.20
N LEU A 77 -3.04 -1.87 0.32
CA LEU A 77 -3.45 -1.06 -0.82
C LEU A 77 -2.26 -0.81 -1.77
N HIS A 78 -1.10 -0.47 -1.22
CA HIS A 78 0.12 -0.33 -2.00
C HIS A 78 0.54 -1.63 -2.69
N ASN A 79 0.50 -2.76 -2.00
CA ASN A 79 0.85 -4.04 -2.61
C ASN A 79 -0.16 -4.43 -3.70
N ALA A 80 -1.44 -4.13 -3.51
CA ALA A 80 -2.47 -4.33 -4.53
C ALA A 80 -2.19 -3.50 -5.78
N SER A 81 -1.90 -2.19 -5.61
CA SER A 81 -1.56 -1.33 -6.75
C SER A 81 -0.34 -1.83 -7.51
N LEU A 82 0.72 -2.26 -6.81
CA LEU A 82 1.91 -2.80 -7.46
C LEU A 82 1.63 -4.06 -8.29
N VAL A 83 0.75 -4.95 -7.81
CA VAL A 83 0.37 -6.17 -8.54
C VAL A 83 -0.47 -5.83 -9.79
N HIS A 84 -1.38 -4.85 -9.69
CA HIS A 84 -2.17 -4.38 -10.82
C HIS A 84 -1.30 -3.62 -11.84
N ASP A 85 -0.40 -2.76 -11.40
CA ASP A 85 0.55 -2.02 -12.24
C ASP A 85 1.42 -2.99 -13.07
N ASP A 86 1.89 -4.08 -12.46
CA ASP A 86 2.69 -5.10 -13.19
C ASP A 86 1.92 -5.72 -14.36
N VAL A 87 0.59 -5.85 -14.22
CA VAL A 87 -0.27 -6.36 -15.31
C VAL A 87 -0.50 -5.28 -16.37
N VAL A 88 -0.77 -4.05 -15.95
CA VAL A 88 -1.04 -2.91 -16.83
C VAL A 88 0.21 -2.54 -17.65
N ASP A 89 1.38 -2.54 -17.00
CA ASP A 89 2.67 -2.21 -17.61
C ASP A 89 3.29 -3.42 -18.35
N GLU A 90 2.63 -4.59 -18.38
CA GLU A 90 3.15 -5.85 -18.92
C GLU A 90 4.54 -6.19 -18.33
N SER A 91 4.81 -5.78 -17.10
CA SER A 91 6.09 -5.97 -16.45
C SER A 91 6.32 -7.44 -16.09
N THR A 92 7.47 -7.97 -16.46
CA THR A 92 7.86 -9.35 -16.14
C THR A 92 8.71 -9.45 -14.89
N GLU A 93 9.25 -8.33 -14.43
CA GLU A 93 10.16 -8.28 -13.27
C GLU A 93 9.87 -7.06 -12.38
N ARG A 94 9.92 -7.27 -11.06
CA ARG A 94 9.83 -6.22 -10.04
C ARG A 94 10.87 -6.43 -8.96
N ARG A 95 11.73 -5.43 -8.71
CA ARG A 95 12.79 -5.46 -7.69
C ARG A 95 13.73 -6.67 -7.82
N GLY A 96 14.04 -7.07 -9.05
CA GLY A 96 14.93 -8.22 -9.36
C GLY A 96 14.30 -9.58 -9.04
N GLN A 97 12.97 -9.68 -9.06
CA GLN A 97 12.21 -10.95 -9.07
C GLN A 97 11.16 -10.91 -10.16
N LEU A 98 10.75 -12.09 -10.63
CA LEU A 98 9.62 -12.19 -11.53
C LEU A 98 8.37 -11.60 -10.85
N SER A 99 7.59 -10.87 -11.63
CA SER A 99 6.30 -10.32 -11.20
C SER A 99 5.26 -11.43 -11.01
N VAL A 100 4.16 -11.13 -10.31
CA VAL A 100 3.08 -12.11 -10.08
C VAL A 100 2.47 -12.60 -11.40
N ASN A 101 2.24 -11.68 -12.35
CA ASN A 101 1.70 -12.02 -13.67
C ASN A 101 2.67 -12.88 -14.50
N ALA A 102 3.99 -12.71 -14.34
CA ALA A 102 4.98 -13.52 -15.03
C ALA A 102 5.04 -14.98 -14.51
N ILE A 103 4.79 -15.19 -13.21
CA ILE A 103 4.79 -16.54 -12.60
C ILE A 103 3.44 -17.23 -12.74
N PHE A 104 2.35 -16.50 -12.43
CA PHE A 104 1.01 -17.08 -12.25
C PHE A 104 0.03 -16.72 -13.37
N ASN A 105 0.36 -15.84 -14.28
CA ASN A 105 -0.41 -15.17 -15.34
C ASN A 105 -1.24 -13.95 -14.88
N ASN A 106 -1.72 -13.16 -15.86
CA ASN A 106 -2.47 -11.92 -15.62
C ASN A 106 -3.77 -12.13 -14.85
N LYS A 107 -4.51 -13.23 -15.13
CA LYS A 107 -5.79 -13.50 -14.44
C LYS A 107 -5.59 -13.70 -12.94
N VAL A 108 -4.57 -14.47 -12.58
CA VAL A 108 -4.22 -14.71 -11.17
C VAL A 108 -3.71 -13.43 -10.51
N ALA A 109 -2.90 -12.65 -11.20
CA ALA A 109 -2.39 -11.38 -10.69
C ALA A 109 -3.52 -10.39 -10.39
N VAL A 110 -4.46 -10.18 -11.32
CA VAL A 110 -5.62 -9.31 -11.11
C VAL A 110 -6.43 -9.75 -9.90
N LEU A 111 -6.81 -11.04 -9.82
CA LEU A 111 -7.60 -11.56 -8.69
C LEU A 111 -6.85 -11.49 -7.35
N ALA A 112 -5.52 -11.64 -7.37
CA ALA A 112 -4.70 -11.47 -6.17
C ALA A 112 -4.66 -10.00 -5.72
N GLY A 113 -4.51 -9.06 -6.66
CA GLY A 113 -4.61 -7.63 -6.39
C GLY A 113 -5.97 -7.24 -5.80
N ASP A 114 -7.08 -7.76 -6.37
CA ASP A 114 -8.43 -7.55 -5.85
C ASP A 114 -8.60 -8.11 -4.44
N TYR A 115 -8.02 -9.28 -4.16
CA TYR A 115 -8.03 -9.85 -2.81
C TYR A 115 -7.29 -8.95 -1.80
N LEU A 116 -6.10 -8.45 -2.16
CA LEU A 116 -5.34 -7.53 -1.32
C LEU A 116 -6.11 -6.23 -1.08
N LEU A 117 -6.73 -5.67 -2.13
CA LEU A 117 -7.56 -4.47 -2.04
C LEU A 117 -8.77 -4.70 -1.12
N ALA A 118 -9.52 -5.79 -1.31
CA ALA A 118 -10.64 -6.13 -0.45
C ALA A 118 -10.21 -6.34 1.01
N THR A 119 -9.06 -6.97 1.23
CA THR A 119 -8.48 -7.15 2.56
C THR A 119 -8.09 -5.80 3.18
N ALA A 120 -7.55 -4.86 2.40
CA ALA A 120 -7.29 -3.50 2.86
C ALA A 120 -8.59 -2.81 3.33
N LEU A 121 -9.69 -2.91 2.57
CA LEU A 121 -10.99 -2.36 2.97
C LEU A 121 -11.52 -2.97 4.28
N VAL A 122 -11.32 -4.27 4.50
CA VAL A 122 -11.65 -4.91 5.78
C VAL A 122 -10.84 -4.28 6.91
N GLN A 123 -9.54 -4.06 6.73
CA GLN A 123 -8.68 -3.44 7.74
C GLN A 123 -9.09 -1.98 8.02
N VAL A 124 -9.43 -1.22 6.99
CA VAL A 124 -9.99 0.14 7.15
C VAL A 124 -11.26 0.12 7.98
N GLY A 125 -12.19 -0.80 7.70
CA GLY A 125 -13.42 -0.99 8.47
C GLY A 125 -13.17 -1.33 9.96
N MET A 126 -12.09 -2.07 10.25
CA MET A 126 -11.70 -2.41 11.63
C MET A 126 -11.20 -1.20 12.43
N THR A 127 -10.80 -0.11 11.78
CA THR A 127 -10.44 1.14 12.47
C THR A 127 -11.64 1.77 13.20
N ARG A 128 -12.86 1.55 12.70
CA ARG A 128 -14.11 2.15 13.14
C ARG A 128 -14.06 3.69 13.21
N ASN A 129 -13.25 4.28 12.36
CA ASN A 129 -13.08 5.72 12.24
C ASN A 129 -13.47 6.16 10.81
N HIS A 130 -14.50 7.00 10.70
CA HIS A 130 -15.02 7.44 9.40
C HIS A 130 -14.00 8.27 8.62
N ASP A 131 -13.20 9.10 9.29
CA ASP A 131 -12.20 9.93 8.62
C ASP A 131 -11.11 9.07 7.99
N ILE A 132 -10.68 7.99 8.67
CA ILE A 132 -9.72 7.04 8.11
C ILE A 132 -10.34 6.30 6.91
N ILE A 133 -11.62 5.93 6.98
CA ILE A 133 -12.33 5.28 5.88
C ILE A 133 -12.38 6.21 4.67
N ASP A 134 -12.75 7.47 4.86
CA ASP A 134 -12.84 8.46 3.80
C ASP A 134 -11.47 8.73 3.17
N ILE A 135 -10.44 8.97 3.97
CA ILE A 135 -9.07 9.19 3.52
C ILE A 135 -8.56 8.02 2.66
N VAL A 136 -8.70 6.79 3.14
CA VAL A 136 -8.19 5.61 2.41
C VAL A 136 -9.03 5.32 1.16
N SER A 137 -10.33 5.62 1.18
CA SER A 137 -11.20 5.49 0.02
C SER A 137 -10.84 6.51 -1.08
N CYS A 138 -10.64 7.76 -0.72
CA CYS A 138 -10.15 8.80 -1.65
C CYS A 138 -8.78 8.44 -2.22
N LEU A 139 -7.88 7.92 -1.38
CA LEU A 139 -6.57 7.46 -1.84
C LEU A 139 -6.68 6.37 -2.90
N GLY A 140 -7.58 5.40 -2.72
CA GLY A 140 -7.81 4.34 -3.72
C GLY A 140 -8.31 4.90 -5.06
N GLN A 141 -9.19 5.92 -5.02
CA GLN A 141 -9.65 6.62 -6.21
C GLN A 141 -8.51 7.40 -6.89
N ASP A 142 -7.71 8.14 -6.12
CA ASP A 142 -6.59 8.91 -6.64
C ASP A 142 -5.56 8.03 -7.34
N LEU A 143 -5.24 6.85 -6.77
CA LEU A 143 -4.33 5.90 -7.38
C LEU A 143 -4.83 5.42 -8.76
N ALA A 144 -6.10 5.03 -8.84
CA ALA A 144 -6.70 4.56 -10.10
C ALA A 144 -6.80 5.69 -11.14
N ASP A 145 -7.20 6.89 -10.72
CA ASP A 145 -7.30 8.06 -11.59
C ASP A 145 -5.92 8.52 -12.10
N GLY A 146 -4.90 8.47 -11.23
CA GLY A 146 -3.51 8.76 -11.60
C GLY A 146 -2.97 7.80 -12.66
N GLU A 147 -3.29 6.49 -12.54
CA GLU A 147 -2.92 5.48 -13.53
C GLU A 147 -3.61 5.71 -14.88
N LEU A 148 -4.93 5.95 -14.86
CA LEU A 148 -5.70 6.27 -16.06
C LEU A 148 -5.20 7.54 -16.73
N LEU A 149 -4.86 8.57 -15.94
CA LEU A 149 -4.29 9.82 -16.47
C LEU A 149 -2.94 9.57 -17.13
N GLN A 150 -2.07 8.75 -16.53
CA GLN A 150 -0.80 8.35 -17.13
C GLN A 150 -1.03 7.63 -18.46
N LEU A 151 -1.89 6.61 -18.49
CA LEU A 151 -2.19 5.82 -19.70
C LEU A 151 -2.78 6.69 -20.84
N SER A 152 -3.69 7.60 -20.52
CA SER A 152 -4.30 8.49 -21.51
C SER A 152 -3.31 9.47 -22.13
N ASN A 153 -2.18 9.74 -21.47
CA ASN A 153 -1.15 10.68 -21.91
C ASN A 153 0.11 10.01 -22.51
N VAL A 154 0.23 8.68 -22.48
CA VAL A 154 1.38 7.97 -23.07
C VAL A 154 1.56 8.26 -24.55
N SER A 155 0.46 8.46 -25.29
CA SER A 155 0.47 8.79 -26.73
C SER A 155 0.38 10.29 -27.03
N ASN A 156 0.32 11.14 -26.01
CA ASN A 156 0.13 12.56 -26.17
C ASN A 156 1.48 13.29 -26.33
N LEU A 157 1.76 13.80 -27.53
CA LEU A 157 2.98 14.56 -27.83
C LEU A 157 3.05 15.93 -27.10
N HIS A 158 1.95 16.40 -26.53
CA HIS A 158 1.85 17.66 -25.79
C HIS A 158 1.68 17.42 -24.27
N PHE A 159 2.43 16.48 -23.71
CA PHE A 159 2.47 16.23 -22.27
C PHE A 159 2.94 17.48 -21.52
N SER A 160 2.03 18.14 -20.79
CA SER A 160 2.37 19.35 -20.04
C SER A 160 3.03 19.01 -18.70
N GLU A 161 3.87 19.91 -18.19
CA GLU A 161 4.46 19.81 -16.85
C GLU A 161 3.38 19.69 -15.76
N GLU A 162 2.24 20.37 -15.93
CA GLU A 162 1.11 20.30 -15.01
C GLU A 162 0.53 18.89 -14.92
N VAL A 163 0.30 18.23 -16.05
CA VAL A 163 -0.17 16.83 -16.10
C VAL A 163 0.85 15.89 -15.47
N TYR A 164 2.14 16.10 -15.70
CA TYR A 164 3.20 15.32 -15.07
C TYR A 164 3.15 15.39 -13.54
N PHE A 165 3.06 16.61 -12.99
CA PHE A 165 2.94 16.77 -11.54
C PHE A 165 1.64 16.21 -10.98
N ASP A 166 0.53 16.27 -11.72
CA ASP A 166 -0.75 15.69 -11.30
C ASP A 166 -0.67 14.15 -11.23
N VAL A 167 -0.03 13.51 -12.21
CA VAL A 167 0.24 12.07 -12.18
C VAL A 167 1.10 11.68 -10.97
N ILE A 168 2.20 12.40 -10.72
CA ILE A 168 3.08 12.12 -9.56
C ILE A 168 2.32 12.29 -8.25
N ARG A 169 1.52 13.34 -8.13
CA ARG A 169 0.72 13.61 -6.94
C ARG A 169 -0.25 12.45 -6.66
N LYS A 170 -1.00 12.02 -7.66
CA LYS A 170 -2.01 10.96 -7.53
C LYS A 170 -1.39 9.56 -7.39
N LYS A 171 -0.35 9.24 -8.13
CA LYS A 171 0.25 7.89 -8.16
C LYS A 171 1.25 7.64 -7.01
N THR A 172 1.99 8.66 -6.60
CA THR A 172 3.11 8.49 -5.67
C THR A 172 2.95 9.26 -4.37
N ALA A 173 2.68 10.57 -4.46
CA ALA A 173 2.66 11.42 -3.27
C ALA A 173 1.45 11.13 -2.37
N CYS A 174 0.29 10.82 -2.95
CA CYS A 174 -0.94 10.53 -2.20
C CYS A 174 -0.75 9.44 -1.13
N LEU A 175 -0.04 8.36 -1.45
CA LEU A 175 0.27 7.30 -0.49
C LEU A 175 1.15 7.75 0.69
N LEU A 176 1.99 8.76 0.49
CA LEU A 176 2.90 9.25 1.53
C LEU A 176 2.20 10.25 2.46
N TYR A 177 1.52 11.28 1.92
CA TYR A 177 0.84 12.27 2.76
C TYR A 177 -0.43 11.70 3.43
N THR A 178 -1.09 10.70 2.85
CA THR A 178 -2.20 9.99 3.51
C THR A 178 -1.74 9.25 4.77
N SER A 179 -0.48 8.82 4.81
CA SER A 179 0.10 8.22 6.02
C SER A 179 0.18 9.22 7.18
N ASP A 180 0.26 10.51 6.90
CA ASP A 180 0.27 11.60 7.88
C ASP A 180 -1.17 12.01 8.28
N ALA A 181 -2.05 12.19 7.29
CA ALA A 181 -3.44 12.60 7.50
C ALA A 181 -4.29 11.59 8.29
N ALA A 182 -4.00 10.29 8.20
CA ALA A 182 -4.68 9.26 8.98
C ALA A 182 -4.51 9.43 10.50
N ASP A 183 -3.62 10.32 10.93
CA ASP A 183 -3.35 10.60 12.34
C ASP A 183 -3.95 11.94 12.81
N GLU A 184 -4.12 12.94 11.94
CA GLU A 184 -4.82 14.19 12.26
C GLU A 184 -6.32 13.96 12.57
N ALA A 185 -6.93 12.94 12.00
CA ALA A 185 -8.31 12.54 12.25
C ALA A 185 -8.59 12.05 13.68
N ARG A 186 -7.61 12.16 14.60
CA ARG A 186 -7.69 11.71 16.00
C ARG A 186 -7.68 12.83 17.04
N SER A 187 -7.42 14.04 16.64
CA SER A 187 -7.46 15.22 17.53
C SER A 187 -8.81 15.87 17.51
#